data_355401d365d3be2cc94d8bbc9fec7e3a
#
_entry.id   355401d365d3be2cc94d8bbc9fec7e3a
#
_cell.length_a   1.000
_cell.length_b   1.000
_cell.length_c   1.000
_cell.angle_alpha   90.00
_cell.angle_beta   90.00
_cell.angle_gamma   90.00
#
_symmetry.space_group_name_H-M   'P 1'
#
loop_
_entity.id
_entity.type
_entity.pdbx_description
1 polymer ?
#
loop_
_entity_poly.entity_id
_entity_poly.type
_entity_poly.pdbx_seq_one_letter_code
_entity_poly.pdbx_strand_id
1 'polypeptide(L)'
;MAVVLLAWIMTGLYLECNALLTWGLPCAALLLAGLSWVDDLRNLPPIFRFTAQVIAVSTVLLLRPTPDSFFQNLLPPALDTLLAGIIWVWFINLFNFMDGIDGITSVETIVIGVGVFLISDGPTAFLGGILAAAATGFLKWNWNPAKVFLGDVGSIPLGFLLGWLLLNLAGNG
;
A
#
# COMPACT_ATOMS: atom_id res chain seq x y z
N MET A 1 4.59 -7.52 8.19
CA MET A 1 3.87 -7.69 6.90
C MET A 1 2.93 -8.90 6.86
N ALA A 2 3.36 -10.12 7.22
CA ALA A 2 2.51 -11.33 7.13
C ALA A 2 1.15 -11.19 7.84
N VAL A 3 1.12 -10.69 9.07
CA VAL A 3 -0.13 -10.47 9.84
C VAL A 3 -1.07 -9.50 9.12
N VAL A 4 -0.52 -8.42 8.55
CA VAL A 4 -1.29 -7.43 7.77
C VAL A 4 -1.96 -8.09 6.57
N LEU A 5 -1.20 -8.85 5.79
CA LEU A 5 -1.71 -9.52 4.59
C LEU A 5 -2.75 -10.59 4.93
N LEU A 6 -2.55 -11.36 6.01
CA LEU A 6 -3.54 -12.32 6.48
C LEU A 6 -4.84 -11.64 6.92
N ALA A 7 -4.75 -10.57 7.73
CA ALA A 7 -5.92 -9.81 8.15
C ALA A 7 -6.64 -9.19 6.95
N TRP A 8 -5.89 -8.68 5.97
CA TRP A 8 -6.44 -8.15 4.72
C TRP A 8 -7.26 -9.21 3.95
N ILE A 9 -6.66 -10.40 3.72
CA ILE A 9 -7.31 -11.51 3.02
C ILE A 9 -8.56 -11.97 3.77
N MET A 10 -8.47 -12.16 5.10
CA MET A 10 -9.61 -12.57 5.92
C MET A 10 -10.76 -11.56 5.85
N THR A 11 -10.45 -10.27 5.87
CA THR A 11 -11.46 -9.20 5.70
C THR A 11 -12.07 -9.24 4.31
N GLY A 12 -11.27 -9.40 3.27
CA GLY A 12 -11.74 -9.52 1.90
C GLY A 12 -12.68 -10.73 1.69
N LEU A 13 -12.36 -11.87 2.32
CA LEU A 13 -13.22 -13.05 2.30
C LEU A 13 -14.50 -12.85 3.10
N TYR A 14 -14.42 -12.25 4.29
CA TYR A 14 -15.57 -12.01 5.16
C TYR A 14 -16.57 -11.01 4.55
N LEU A 15 -16.08 -9.99 3.87
CA LEU A 15 -16.88 -8.95 3.23
C LEU A 15 -17.21 -9.28 1.76
N GLU A 16 -16.89 -10.49 1.29
CA GLU A 16 -17.15 -10.95 -0.08
C GLU A 16 -16.61 -10.00 -1.16
N CYS A 17 -15.44 -9.43 -0.92
CA CYS A 17 -14.80 -8.51 -1.85
C CYS A 17 -14.42 -9.20 -3.16
N ASN A 18 -14.22 -8.39 -4.22
CA ASN A 18 -13.73 -8.92 -5.49
C ASN A 18 -12.32 -9.56 -5.35
N ALA A 19 -11.98 -10.41 -6.33
CA ALA A 19 -10.72 -11.17 -6.31
C ALA A 19 -9.48 -10.27 -6.31
N LEU A 20 -9.53 -9.09 -6.94
CA LEU A 20 -8.41 -8.15 -6.95
C LEU A 20 -8.13 -7.61 -5.54
N LEU A 21 -9.17 -7.18 -4.84
CA LEU A 21 -9.04 -6.65 -3.48
C LEU A 21 -8.63 -7.74 -2.48
N THR A 22 -9.22 -8.93 -2.59
CA THR A 22 -8.98 -10.03 -1.65
C THR A 22 -7.63 -10.70 -1.85
N TRP A 23 -7.22 -10.93 -3.08
CA TRP A 23 -6.02 -11.71 -3.42
C TRP A 23 -4.97 -10.92 -4.19
N GLY A 24 -5.39 -10.11 -5.17
CA GLY A 24 -4.49 -9.41 -6.08
C GLY A 24 -3.55 -8.44 -5.35
N LEU A 25 -4.11 -7.56 -4.51
CA LEU A 25 -3.32 -6.59 -3.74
C LEU A 25 -2.39 -7.26 -2.71
N PRO A 26 -2.86 -8.23 -1.88
CA PRO A 26 -1.96 -8.95 -0.98
C PRO A 26 -0.86 -9.73 -1.70
N CYS A 27 -1.16 -10.38 -2.81
CA CYS A 27 -0.15 -11.09 -3.61
C CYS A 27 0.89 -10.13 -4.18
N ALA A 28 0.47 -9.00 -4.75
CA ALA A 28 1.40 -7.98 -5.26
C ALA A 28 2.28 -7.41 -4.12
N ALA A 29 1.69 -7.08 -2.97
CA ALA A 29 2.42 -6.62 -1.80
C ALA A 29 3.43 -7.67 -1.28
N LEU A 30 3.05 -8.96 -1.27
CA LEU A 30 3.94 -10.05 -0.89
C LEU A 30 5.11 -10.22 -1.86
N LEU A 31 4.87 -10.09 -3.17
CA LEU A 31 5.92 -10.14 -4.19
C LEU A 31 6.90 -8.96 -4.03
N LEU A 32 6.39 -7.75 -3.77
CA LEU A 32 7.24 -6.58 -3.50
C LEU A 32 8.06 -6.79 -2.22
N ALA A 33 7.48 -7.31 -1.15
CA ALA A 33 8.20 -7.65 0.08
C ALA A 33 9.29 -8.70 -0.16
N GLY A 34 8.98 -9.74 -0.92
CA GLY A 34 9.94 -10.80 -1.29
C GLY A 34 11.10 -10.27 -2.11
N LEU A 35 10.83 -9.39 -3.07
CA LEU A 35 11.89 -8.75 -3.86
C LEU A 35 12.77 -7.85 -2.99
N SER A 36 12.17 -7.06 -2.10
CA SER A 36 12.91 -6.22 -1.16
C SER A 36 13.80 -7.05 -0.23
N TRP A 37 13.30 -8.20 0.22
CA TRP A 37 14.11 -9.13 1.02
C TRP A 37 15.30 -9.70 0.22
N VAL A 38 15.08 -10.07 -1.04
CA VAL A 38 16.20 -10.52 -1.92
C VAL A 38 17.18 -9.38 -2.17
N ASP A 39 16.70 -8.14 -2.30
CA ASP A 39 17.55 -6.96 -2.43
C ASP A 39 18.44 -6.73 -1.20
N ASP A 40 17.87 -6.81 0.01
CA ASP A 40 18.63 -6.71 1.26
C ASP A 40 19.76 -7.77 1.34
N LEU A 41 19.55 -8.96 0.75
CA LEU A 41 20.55 -10.04 0.73
C LEU A 41 21.59 -9.91 -0.38
N ARG A 42 21.25 -9.29 -1.52
CA ARG A 42 22.06 -9.34 -2.76
C ARG A 42 22.48 -7.98 -3.29
N ASN A 43 22.01 -6.86 -2.68
CA ASN A 43 22.22 -5.50 -3.15
C ASN A 43 21.91 -5.34 -4.65
N LEU A 44 20.65 -5.59 -5.02
CA LEU A 44 20.20 -5.48 -6.41
C LEU A 44 20.29 -4.02 -6.91
N PRO A 45 20.56 -3.79 -8.19
CA PRO A 45 20.45 -2.45 -8.76
C PRO A 45 19.05 -1.86 -8.54
N PRO A 46 18.92 -0.57 -8.18
CA PRO A 46 17.64 0.09 -7.85
C PRO A 46 16.58 -0.05 -8.96
N ILE A 47 17.01 -0.24 -10.20
CA ILE A 47 16.11 -0.42 -11.34
C ILE A 47 15.19 -1.64 -11.19
N PHE A 48 15.65 -2.73 -10.55
CA PHE A 48 14.82 -3.92 -10.34
C PHE A 48 13.67 -3.64 -9.39
N ARG A 49 13.92 -2.91 -8.30
CA ARG A 49 12.87 -2.49 -7.35
C ARG A 49 11.86 -1.59 -8.04
N PHE A 50 12.35 -0.56 -8.73
CA PHE A 50 11.49 0.37 -9.45
C PHE A 50 10.63 -0.34 -10.51
N THR A 51 11.24 -1.22 -11.32
CA THR A 51 10.51 -1.98 -12.35
C THR A 51 9.44 -2.88 -11.74
N ALA A 52 9.72 -3.56 -10.62
CA ALA A 52 8.73 -4.39 -9.93
C ALA A 52 7.55 -3.57 -9.38
N GLN A 53 7.81 -2.37 -8.83
CA GLN A 53 6.75 -1.46 -8.40
C GLN A 53 5.88 -1.03 -9.58
N VAL A 54 6.48 -0.65 -10.71
CA VAL A 54 5.74 -0.27 -11.92
C VAL A 54 4.89 -1.43 -12.43
N ILE A 55 5.43 -2.66 -12.46
CA ILE A 55 4.68 -3.84 -12.89
C ILE A 55 3.52 -4.11 -11.92
N ALA A 56 3.75 -4.09 -10.61
CA ALA A 56 2.72 -4.34 -9.62
C ALA A 56 1.57 -3.31 -9.72
N VAL A 57 1.91 -2.03 -9.77
CA VAL A 57 0.94 -0.94 -9.92
C VAL A 57 0.17 -1.06 -11.23
N SER A 58 0.87 -1.25 -12.37
CA SER A 58 0.21 -1.38 -13.67
C SER A 58 -0.72 -2.59 -13.72
N THR A 59 -0.30 -3.73 -13.15
CA THR A 59 -1.13 -4.95 -13.11
C THR A 59 -2.43 -4.69 -12.33
N VAL A 60 -2.36 -4.06 -11.18
CA VAL A 60 -3.56 -3.75 -10.38
C VAL A 60 -4.47 -2.77 -11.10
N LEU A 61 -3.93 -1.72 -11.72
CA LEU A 61 -4.71 -0.73 -12.47
C LEU A 61 -5.41 -1.35 -13.68
N LEU A 62 -4.75 -2.29 -14.39
CA LEU A 62 -5.33 -2.99 -15.54
C LEU A 62 -6.37 -4.04 -15.16
N LEU A 63 -6.23 -4.68 -14.00
CA LEU A 63 -7.16 -5.69 -13.51
C LEU A 63 -8.34 -5.11 -12.71
N ARG A 64 -8.39 -3.80 -12.53
CA ARG A 64 -9.47 -3.14 -11.81
C ARG A 64 -10.83 -3.39 -12.49
N PRO A 65 -11.87 -3.87 -11.74
CA PRO A 65 -13.15 -4.26 -12.31
C PRO A 65 -13.97 -3.10 -12.88
N THR A 66 -13.78 -1.91 -12.32
CA THR A 66 -14.52 -0.70 -12.71
C THR A 66 -13.54 0.35 -13.22
N PRO A 67 -13.82 0.99 -14.36
CA PRO A 67 -13.02 2.09 -14.87
C PRO A 67 -13.38 3.44 -14.21
N ASP A 68 -13.77 3.42 -12.92
CA ASP A 68 -14.08 4.66 -12.20
C ASP A 68 -12.86 5.58 -12.22
N SER A 69 -13.09 6.85 -12.50
CA SER A 69 -12.03 7.85 -12.58
C SER A 69 -11.46 8.12 -11.19
N PHE A 70 -10.15 8.12 -11.06
CA PHE A 70 -9.47 8.52 -9.83
C PHE A 70 -9.56 10.03 -9.59
N PHE A 71 -9.68 10.82 -10.65
CA PHE A 71 -9.76 12.28 -10.63
C PHE A 71 -11.15 12.78 -11.04
N GLN A 72 -12.23 12.08 -10.63
CA GLN A 72 -13.62 12.52 -10.77
C GLN A 72 -14.00 12.97 -12.19
N ASN A 73 -13.51 12.26 -13.21
CA ASN A 73 -13.72 12.56 -14.63
C ASN A 73 -13.18 13.92 -15.11
N LEU A 74 -12.24 14.52 -14.37
CA LEU A 74 -11.55 15.73 -14.83
C LEU A 74 -10.58 15.46 -15.99
N LEU A 75 -10.18 14.21 -16.17
CA LEU A 75 -9.20 13.77 -17.16
C LEU A 75 -9.78 12.69 -18.08
N PRO A 76 -9.30 12.60 -19.35
CA PRO A 76 -9.57 11.44 -20.19
C PRO A 76 -9.11 10.15 -19.51
N PRO A 77 -9.84 9.01 -19.65
CA PRO A 77 -9.58 7.77 -18.89
C PRO A 77 -8.13 7.26 -18.97
N ALA A 78 -7.49 7.41 -20.13
CA ALA A 78 -6.08 7.00 -20.30
C ALA A 78 -5.10 7.86 -19.49
N LEU A 79 -5.33 9.18 -19.45
CA LEU A 79 -4.52 10.11 -18.65
C LEU A 79 -4.80 9.94 -17.16
N ASP A 80 -6.05 9.71 -16.76
CA ASP A 80 -6.46 9.45 -15.40
C ASP A 80 -5.71 8.24 -14.82
N THR A 81 -5.75 7.11 -15.52
CA THR A 81 -5.07 5.89 -15.12
C THR A 81 -3.54 6.05 -15.13
N LEU A 82 -2.99 6.72 -16.14
CA LEU A 82 -1.54 6.96 -16.22
C LEU A 82 -1.04 7.81 -15.05
N LEU A 83 -1.73 8.91 -14.75
CA LEU A 83 -1.35 9.80 -13.65
C LEU A 83 -1.53 9.11 -12.29
N ALA A 84 -2.61 8.37 -12.10
CA ALA A 84 -2.80 7.55 -10.90
C ALA A 84 -1.64 6.57 -10.70
N GLY A 85 -1.21 5.89 -11.74
CA GLY A 85 -0.05 4.98 -11.70
C GLY A 85 1.25 5.69 -11.33
N ILE A 86 1.53 6.85 -11.95
CA ILE A 86 2.73 7.66 -11.65
C ILE A 86 2.71 8.13 -10.19
N ILE A 87 1.59 8.67 -9.74
CA ILE A 87 1.43 9.16 -8.36
C ILE A 87 1.58 8.00 -7.37
N TRP A 88 1.03 6.84 -7.67
CA TRP A 88 1.14 5.67 -6.80
C TRP A 88 2.58 5.16 -6.69
N VAL A 89 3.29 4.98 -7.80
CA VAL A 89 4.71 4.59 -7.77
C VAL A 89 5.56 5.65 -7.05
N TRP A 90 5.28 6.94 -7.27
CA TRP A 90 5.94 8.02 -6.55
C TRP A 90 5.67 7.95 -5.04
N PHE A 91 4.41 7.71 -4.64
CA PHE A 91 4.03 7.57 -3.23
C PHE A 91 4.77 6.39 -2.56
N ILE A 92 4.86 5.21 -3.23
CA ILE A 92 5.60 4.05 -2.71
C ILE A 92 7.06 4.42 -2.40
N ASN A 93 7.73 5.13 -3.33
CA ASN A 93 9.13 5.50 -3.16
C ASN A 93 9.31 6.59 -2.10
N LEU A 94 8.40 7.58 -2.04
CA LEU A 94 8.43 8.62 -1.02
C LEU A 94 8.22 8.01 0.38
N PHE A 95 7.24 7.14 0.52
CA PHE A 95 6.93 6.43 1.76
C PHE A 95 8.12 5.57 2.24
N ASN A 96 8.78 4.85 1.33
CA ASN A 96 10.00 4.10 1.63
C ASN A 96 11.16 5.01 2.02
N PHE A 97 11.33 6.15 1.33
CA PHE A 97 12.38 7.12 1.66
C PHE A 97 12.23 7.71 3.07
N MET A 98 11.00 7.92 3.53
CA MET A 98 10.71 8.46 4.86
C MET A 98 11.00 7.46 5.99
N ASP A 99 11.09 6.16 5.71
CA ASP A 99 11.36 5.11 6.71
C ASP A 99 12.77 5.19 7.37
N GLY A 100 13.54 6.19 7.01
CA GLY A 100 14.85 6.47 7.64
C GLY A 100 14.80 7.13 9.02
N ILE A 101 13.63 7.45 9.57
CA ILE A 101 13.44 8.12 10.85
C ILE A 101 12.59 7.25 11.77
N ASP A 102 13.06 7.06 13.02
CA ASP A 102 12.35 6.26 14.03
C ASP A 102 10.89 6.68 14.18
N GLY A 103 9.99 5.72 14.05
CA GLY A 103 8.56 5.89 14.28
C GLY A 103 7.77 6.59 13.16
N ILE A 104 8.42 7.29 12.23
CA ILE A 104 7.71 8.13 11.25
C ILE A 104 6.77 7.32 10.37
N THR A 105 7.23 6.23 9.78
CA THR A 105 6.45 5.36 8.89
C THR A 105 5.28 4.72 9.64
N SER A 106 5.50 4.34 10.90
CA SER A 106 4.43 3.82 11.76
C SER A 106 3.36 4.87 12.02
N VAL A 107 3.76 6.10 12.40
CA VAL A 107 2.82 7.21 12.67
C VAL A 107 2.06 7.60 11.40
N GLU A 108 2.76 7.69 10.28
CA GLU A 108 2.14 8.01 9.00
C GLU A 108 1.12 6.95 8.56
N THR A 109 1.47 5.65 8.70
CA THR A 109 0.54 4.54 8.45
C THR A 109 -0.71 4.63 9.35
N ILE A 110 -0.52 4.97 10.64
CA ILE A 110 -1.64 5.14 11.58
C ILE A 110 -2.53 6.30 11.13
N VAL A 111 -1.96 7.45 10.84
CA VAL A 111 -2.72 8.65 10.48
C VAL A 111 -3.50 8.43 9.17
N ILE A 112 -2.85 7.91 8.14
CA ILE A 112 -3.51 7.61 6.87
C ILE A 112 -4.58 6.53 7.06
N GLY A 113 -4.26 5.42 7.75
CA GLY A 113 -5.17 4.31 7.96
C GLY A 113 -6.40 4.71 8.79
N VAL A 114 -6.24 5.52 9.85
CA VAL A 114 -7.35 6.09 10.63
C VAL A 114 -8.16 7.06 9.76
N GLY A 115 -7.50 7.93 8.98
CA GLY A 115 -8.18 8.83 8.06
C GLY A 115 -9.08 8.06 7.09
N VAL A 116 -8.54 7.04 6.42
CA VAL A 116 -9.30 6.17 5.51
C VAL A 116 -10.46 5.48 6.25
N PHE A 117 -10.23 4.96 7.46
CA PHE A 117 -11.26 4.32 8.28
C PHE A 117 -12.42 5.26 8.61
N LEU A 118 -12.16 6.53 8.87
CA LEU A 118 -13.17 7.52 9.30
C LEU A 118 -13.97 8.12 8.14
N ILE A 119 -13.38 8.19 6.93
CA ILE A 119 -13.99 8.91 5.81
C ILE A 119 -14.45 8.02 4.67
N SER A 120 -14.14 6.72 4.71
CA SER A 120 -14.62 5.73 3.74
C SER A 120 -15.60 4.75 4.38
N ASP A 121 -16.33 4.04 3.55
CA ASP A 121 -17.27 3.01 3.95
C ASP A 121 -16.83 1.62 3.50
N GLY A 122 -17.48 0.59 4.05
CA GLY A 122 -17.34 -0.80 3.64
C GLY A 122 -15.91 -1.33 3.74
N PRO A 123 -15.47 -2.14 2.77
CA PRO A 123 -14.15 -2.80 2.82
C PRO A 123 -12.98 -1.85 2.95
N THR A 124 -13.02 -0.69 2.28
CA THR A 124 -11.92 0.30 2.30
C THR A 124 -11.66 0.82 3.72
N ALA A 125 -12.73 1.11 4.46
CA ALA A 125 -12.62 1.54 5.86
C ALA A 125 -11.93 0.47 6.71
N PHE A 126 -12.42 -0.78 6.66
CA PHE A 126 -11.82 -1.87 7.45
C PHE A 126 -10.35 -2.11 7.12
N LEU A 127 -9.97 -2.04 5.83
CA LEU A 127 -8.59 -2.22 5.41
C LEU A 127 -7.68 -1.09 5.93
N GLY A 128 -8.16 0.16 5.91
CA GLY A 128 -7.47 1.28 6.56
C GLY A 128 -7.26 1.06 8.06
N GLY A 129 -8.31 0.60 8.76
CA GLY A 129 -8.25 0.26 10.17
C GLY A 129 -7.25 -0.86 10.49
N ILE A 130 -7.15 -1.90 9.65
CA ILE A 130 -6.17 -2.99 9.79
C ILE A 130 -4.74 -2.46 9.71
N LEU A 131 -4.45 -1.59 8.72
CA LEU A 131 -3.12 -0.99 8.58
C LEU A 131 -2.77 -0.12 9.78
N ALA A 132 -3.72 0.71 10.25
CA ALA A 132 -3.53 1.55 11.42
C ALA A 132 -3.31 0.72 12.70
N ALA A 133 -4.09 -0.34 12.92
CA ALA A 133 -3.96 -1.20 14.09
C ALA A 133 -2.61 -1.95 14.10
N ALA A 134 -2.19 -2.49 12.95
CA ALA A 134 -0.90 -3.16 12.80
C ALA A 134 0.27 -2.22 13.06
N ALA A 135 0.22 -0.99 12.48
CA ALA A 135 1.24 0.02 12.68
C ALA A 135 1.30 0.51 14.14
N THR A 136 0.15 0.63 14.81
CA THR A 136 0.07 0.97 16.25
C THR A 136 0.79 -0.09 17.10
N GLY A 137 0.57 -1.37 16.81
CA GLY A 137 1.27 -2.47 17.49
C GLY A 137 2.78 -2.45 17.25
N PHE A 138 3.21 -2.15 16.03
CA PHE A 138 4.61 -2.06 15.65
C PHE A 138 5.30 -0.82 16.24
N LEU A 139 4.60 0.33 16.35
CA LEU A 139 5.11 1.61 16.82
C LEU A 139 5.80 1.50 18.17
N LYS A 140 5.32 0.65 19.07
CA LYS A 140 5.94 0.40 20.38
C LYS A 140 7.42 0.02 20.27
N TRP A 141 7.81 -0.69 19.22
CA TRP A 141 9.16 -1.20 19.00
C TRP A 141 9.96 -0.29 18.06
N ASN A 142 9.27 0.49 17.24
CA ASN A 142 9.83 1.41 16.26
C ASN A 142 9.94 2.86 16.77
N TRP A 143 9.40 3.16 17.99
CA TRP A 143 9.53 4.49 18.61
C TRP A 143 10.96 4.78 19.04
N ASN A 144 11.35 6.04 18.96
CA ASN A 144 12.71 6.50 19.30
C ASN A 144 13.07 6.24 20.79
N PRO A 145 14.21 5.60 21.11
CA PRO A 145 15.14 4.96 20.20
C PRO A 145 14.59 3.64 19.66
N ALA A 146 14.51 3.48 18.34
CA ALA A 146 13.92 2.31 17.71
C ALA A 146 14.73 1.03 18.01
N LYS A 147 14.00 -0.03 18.37
CA LYS A 147 14.56 -1.38 18.59
C LYS A 147 14.39 -2.30 17.38
N VAL A 148 13.41 -2.00 16.54
CA VAL A 148 13.09 -2.75 15.33
C VAL A 148 12.79 -1.75 14.22
N PHE A 149 13.34 -1.98 13.06
CA PHE A 149 13.13 -1.19 11.85
C PHE A 149 12.25 -1.94 10.87
N LEU A 150 11.46 -1.21 10.10
CA LEU A 150 10.54 -1.77 9.11
C LEU A 150 11.30 -2.28 7.87
N GLY A 151 12.26 -1.48 7.42
CA GLY A 151 13.07 -1.74 6.22
C GLY A 151 12.25 -1.78 4.92
N ASP A 152 12.93 -1.94 3.80
CA ASP A 152 12.30 -1.99 2.47
C ASP A 152 11.28 -3.12 2.35
N VAL A 153 11.52 -4.25 3.04
CA VAL A 153 10.60 -5.40 3.11
C VAL A 153 9.23 -5.03 3.70
N GLY A 154 9.18 -4.01 4.53
CA GLY A 154 7.95 -3.53 5.16
C GLY A 154 7.41 -2.25 4.52
N SER A 155 8.26 -1.24 4.32
CA SER A 155 7.83 0.09 3.87
C SER A 155 7.32 0.10 2.41
N ILE A 156 7.96 -0.61 1.49
CA ILE A 156 7.53 -0.69 0.08
C ILE A 156 6.13 -1.31 -0.04
N PRO A 157 5.83 -2.51 0.50
CA PRO A 157 4.49 -3.06 0.42
C PRO A 157 3.45 -2.28 1.24
N LEU A 158 3.82 -1.62 2.35
CA LEU A 158 2.90 -0.71 3.05
C LEU A 158 2.57 0.51 2.20
N GLY A 159 3.56 1.17 1.61
CA GLY A 159 3.34 2.27 0.67
C GLY A 159 2.47 1.86 -0.52
N PHE A 160 2.64 0.63 -1.02
CA PHE A 160 1.78 0.09 -2.08
C PHE A 160 0.31 -0.05 -1.61
N LEU A 161 0.05 -0.66 -0.45
CA LEU A 161 -1.30 -0.84 0.07
C LEU A 161 -1.97 0.48 0.46
N LEU A 162 -1.25 1.39 1.12
CA LEU A 162 -1.74 2.72 1.47
C LEU A 162 -2.05 3.55 0.22
N GLY A 163 -1.16 3.53 -0.77
CA GLY A 163 -1.36 4.25 -2.04
C GLY A 163 -2.63 3.77 -2.77
N TRP A 164 -2.89 2.46 -2.77
CA TRP A 164 -4.15 1.92 -3.29
C TRP A 164 -5.37 2.47 -2.54
N LEU A 165 -5.34 2.43 -1.19
CA LEU A 165 -6.47 2.91 -0.39
C LEU A 165 -6.75 4.40 -0.64
N LEU A 166 -5.70 5.23 -0.74
CA LEU A 166 -5.83 6.66 -1.03
C LEU A 166 -6.40 6.92 -2.43
N LEU A 167 -5.93 6.19 -3.44
CA LEU A 167 -6.47 6.29 -4.81
C LEU A 167 -7.93 5.83 -4.88
N ASN A 168 -8.24 4.71 -4.22
CA ASN A 168 -9.61 4.21 -4.17
C ASN A 168 -10.55 5.19 -3.46
N LEU A 169 -10.08 5.85 -2.40
CA LEU A 169 -10.83 6.90 -1.71
C LEU A 169 -11.06 8.11 -2.62
N ALA A 170 -10.03 8.57 -3.34
CA ALA A 170 -10.15 9.71 -4.26
C ALA A 170 -11.13 9.46 -5.41
N GLY A 171 -11.23 8.22 -5.88
CA GLY A 171 -12.16 7.84 -6.94
C GLY A 171 -13.61 7.68 -6.49
N ASN A 172 -13.85 7.42 -5.20
CA ASN A 172 -15.19 7.19 -4.63
C ASN A 172 -15.77 8.40 -3.90
N GLY A 173 -15.02 9.49 -3.76
CA GLY A 173 -15.44 10.78 -3.20
C GLY A 173 -15.96 11.68 -4.27
#